data_172e04b599231feaa4bc4bf4fd9577e3
#
_entry.id   172e04b599231feaa4bc4bf4fd9577e3
#
_cell.length_a   1.000
_cell.length_b   1.000
_cell.length_c   1.000
_cell.angle_alpha   90.00
_cell.angle_beta   90.00
_cell.angle_gamma   90.00
#
_symmetry.space_group_name_H-M   'P 1'
#
loop_
_entity.id
_entity.type
_entity.pdbx_description
1 polymer ?
#
loop_
_entity_poly.entity_id
_entity_poly.type
_entity_poly.pdbx_seq_one_letter_code
_entity_poly.pdbx_strand_id
1 'polypeptide(L)'
;SETQTIMLEYSQPNTHKELHVGHMRNLSLGSALVSLNRQVGNKVVAVTYPGDVGPHVAKSLWYLKNCYQGDIPTSNQGTFLGKIYQEANQTLDSEQDLGRKENNKEQLTLILKELEQGEGEYFKLWQKTREWSLELFKKSYHWSRVEFDRWYWESEMDRPSIEMALNYYQQGVLIKDQGAIGMDLSKEEQDLGFCMLIKSDGTGLYATKDIALAMEKLQEYQLDSNLYLVDKRQAFHFQQVFKTLEKLGFKQANKCRHLAYDFVELPEGPMSSRAGNIVP
;
A
#
# COMPACT_ATOMS: atom_id res chain seq x y z
N SER A 1 10.23 -34.01 1.95
CA SER A 1 9.35 -32.98 2.56
C SER A 1 8.09 -32.86 1.72
N GLU A 2 6.95 -32.67 2.38
CA GLU A 2 5.69 -32.44 1.67
C GLU A 2 5.76 -31.11 0.91
N THR A 3 5.18 -31.08 -0.28
CA THR A 3 5.07 -29.86 -1.10
C THR A 3 4.19 -28.85 -0.38
N GLN A 4 4.70 -27.64 -0.12
CA GLN A 4 3.95 -26.56 0.50
C GLN A 4 3.39 -25.61 -0.56
N THR A 5 2.24 -25.00 -0.25
CA THR A 5 1.67 -23.87 -1.02
C THR A 5 1.98 -22.57 -0.29
N ILE A 6 2.86 -21.77 -0.88
CA ILE A 6 3.39 -20.54 -0.29
C ILE A 6 2.92 -19.36 -1.13
N MET A 7 2.28 -18.37 -0.51
CA MET A 7 2.09 -17.06 -1.12
C MET A 7 3.25 -16.14 -0.71
N LEU A 8 3.83 -15.44 -1.66
CA LEU A 8 4.84 -14.42 -1.41
C LEU A 8 4.38 -13.09 -2.00
N GLU A 9 4.11 -12.13 -1.12
CA GLU A 9 3.81 -10.75 -1.49
C GLU A 9 5.10 -9.92 -1.49
N TYR A 10 5.36 -9.26 -2.62
CA TYR A 10 6.50 -8.36 -2.79
C TYR A 10 6.26 -7.34 -3.89
N SER A 11 7.16 -6.37 -4.02
CA SER A 11 7.05 -5.29 -5.00
C SER A 11 5.72 -4.54 -4.89
N GLN A 12 5.46 -3.93 -3.74
CA GLN A 12 4.25 -3.15 -3.49
C GLN A 12 4.49 -1.66 -3.84
N PRO A 13 4.62 -1.30 -5.14
CA PRO A 13 4.88 0.09 -5.52
C PRO A 13 3.62 0.93 -5.38
N ASN A 14 3.82 2.20 -5.07
CA ASN A 14 2.73 3.17 -5.16
C ASN A 14 2.61 3.70 -6.59
N THR A 15 1.39 3.77 -7.12
CA THR A 15 1.12 4.52 -8.36
C THR A 15 1.45 6.00 -8.17
N HIS A 16 1.58 6.75 -9.24
CA HIS A 16 1.88 8.18 -9.22
C HIS A 16 3.22 8.54 -8.55
N LYS A 17 4.09 7.55 -8.35
CA LYS A 17 5.46 7.73 -7.88
C LYS A 17 6.44 7.06 -8.82
N GLU A 18 7.66 7.56 -8.86
CA GLU A 18 8.74 6.95 -9.61
C GLU A 18 9.28 5.71 -8.88
N LEU A 19 9.66 4.70 -9.66
CA LEU A 19 10.39 3.56 -9.11
C LEU A 19 11.84 3.96 -8.85
N HIS A 20 12.45 3.36 -7.85
CA HIS A 20 13.83 3.61 -7.47
C HIS A 20 14.51 2.31 -7.00
N VAL A 21 15.82 2.37 -6.78
CA VAL A 21 16.65 1.22 -6.40
C VAL A 21 16.11 0.43 -5.20
N GLY A 22 15.41 1.08 -4.25
CA GLY A 22 14.73 0.39 -3.14
C GLY A 22 13.62 -0.56 -3.60
N HIS A 23 12.86 -0.17 -4.63
CA HIS A 23 11.87 -1.06 -5.25
C HIS A 23 12.55 -2.22 -5.98
N MET A 24 13.67 -1.96 -6.68
CA MET A 24 14.44 -2.99 -7.37
C MET A 24 15.04 -4.01 -6.40
N ARG A 25 15.49 -3.57 -5.23
CA ARG A 25 15.96 -4.48 -4.17
C ARG A 25 14.86 -5.43 -3.70
N ASN A 26 13.67 -4.89 -3.39
CA ASN A 26 12.53 -5.71 -2.98
C ASN A 26 12.13 -6.71 -4.09
N LEU A 27 12.04 -6.22 -5.33
CA LEU A 27 11.70 -7.03 -6.50
C LEU A 27 12.71 -8.18 -6.70
N SER A 28 14.02 -7.90 -6.59
CA SER A 28 15.08 -8.90 -6.76
C SER A 28 15.05 -9.95 -5.65
N LEU A 29 14.88 -9.54 -4.39
CA LEU A 29 14.77 -10.45 -3.25
C LEU A 29 13.53 -11.35 -3.38
N GLY A 30 12.38 -10.77 -3.72
CA GLY A 30 11.14 -11.52 -3.88
C GLY A 30 11.22 -12.52 -5.01
N SER A 31 11.74 -12.11 -6.17
CA SER A 31 11.94 -13.00 -7.32
C SER A 31 12.89 -14.17 -7.00
N ALA A 32 13.98 -13.90 -6.27
CA ALA A 32 14.91 -14.94 -5.84
C ALA A 32 14.22 -15.95 -4.89
N LEU A 33 13.44 -15.46 -3.92
CA LEU A 33 12.70 -16.32 -2.99
C LEU A 33 11.64 -17.16 -3.70
N VAL A 34 10.91 -16.58 -4.66
CA VAL A 34 9.96 -17.33 -5.51
C VAL A 34 10.68 -18.45 -6.26
N SER A 35 11.79 -18.13 -6.92
CA SER A 35 12.57 -19.10 -7.72
C SER A 35 13.12 -20.23 -6.85
N LEU A 36 13.71 -19.92 -5.71
CA LEU A 36 14.25 -20.91 -4.77
C LEU A 36 13.16 -21.84 -4.25
N ASN A 37 12.01 -21.31 -3.86
CA ASN A 37 10.91 -22.14 -3.35
C ASN A 37 10.32 -23.03 -4.45
N ARG A 38 10.17 -22.53 -5.67
CA ARG A 38 9.75 -23.35 -6.82
C ARG A 38 10.75 -24.46 -7.14
N GLN A 39 12.06 -24.16 -7.05
CA GLN A 39 13.12 -25.15 -7.32
C GLN A 39 13.15 -26.31 -6.32
N VAL A 40 12.81 -26.06 -5.05
CA VAL A 40 12.71 -27.14 -4.03
C VAL A 40 11.36 -27.85 -4.03
N GLY A 41 10.49 -27.56 -5.02
CA GLY A 41 9.24 -28.29 -5.26
C GLY A 41 8.01 -27.70 -4.58
N ASN A 42 8.08 -26.51 -4.00
CA ASN A 42 6.91 -25.83 -3.45
C ASN A 42 6.05 -25.20 -4.56
N LYS A 43 4.74 -25.11 -4.32
CA LYS A 43 3.84 -24.28 -5.10
C LYS A 43 3.96 -22.84 -4.58
N VAL A 44 4.32 -21.89 -5.45
CA VAL A 44 4.45 -20.49 -5.06
C VAL A 44 3.47 -19.64 -5.84
N VAL A 45 2.64 -18.89 -5.12
CA VAL A 45 1.77 -17.84 -5.65
C VAL A 45 2.48 -16.51 -5.41
N ALA A 46 3.05 -15.95 -6.46
CA ALA A 46 3.72 -14.64 -6.42
C ALA A 46 2.68 -13.52 -6.55
N VAL A 47 2.57 -12.64 -5.56
CA VAL A 47 1.56 -11.58 -5.56
C VAL A 47 2.17 -10.20 -5.30
N THR A 48 1.52 -9.17 -5.83
CA THR A 48 1.85 -7.77 -5.54
C THR A 48 0.60 -7.01 -5.09
N TYR A 49 0.81 -6.02 -4.22
CA TYR A 49 -0.25 -5.18 -3.66
C TYR A 49 0.11 -3.71 -3.83
N PRO A 50 -0.05 -3.14 -5.03
CA PRO A 50 0.25 -1.74 -5.29
C PRO A 50 -0.73 -0.80 -4.58
N GLY A 51 -0.18 0.32 -4.05
CA GLY A 51 -0.96 1.42 -3.52
C GLY A 51 -1.42 2.34 -4.64
N ASP A 52 -2.66 2.22 -5.06
CA ASP A 52 -3.23 2.97 -6.18
C ASP A 52 -4.22 4.06 -5.75
N VAL A 53 -4.40 4.26 -4.45
CA VAL A 53 -5.23 5.30 -3.84
C VAL A 53 -4.51 5.95 -2.66
N GLY A 54 -5.07 7.04 -2.15
CA GLY A 54 -4.56 7.71 -0.96
C GLY A 54 -3.96 9.10 -1.22
N PRO A 55 -3.37 9.73 -0.19
CA PRO A 55 -2.93 11.13 -0.26
C PRO A 55 -1.91 11.42 -1.35
N HIS A 56 -1.04 10.47 -1.71
CA HIS A 56 -0.05 10.66 -2.77
C HIS A 56 -0.69 10.76 -4.14
N VAL A 57 -1.74 9.97 -4.39
CA VAL A 57 -2.54 10.04 -5.62
C VAL A 57 -3.30 11.37 -5.66
N ALA A 58 -4.01 11.72 -4.58
CA ALA A 58 -4.78 12.96 -4.52
C ALA A 58 -3.92 14.19 -4.81
N LYS A 59 -2.71 14.28 -4.25
CA LYS A 59 -1.76 15.37 -4.51
C LYS A 59 -1.35 15.44 -5.97
N SER A 60 -1.05 14.29 -6.59
CA SER A 60 -0.65 14.23 -8.00
C SER A 60 -1.79 14.67 -8.92
N LEU A 61 -3.02 14.20 -8.67
CA LEU A 61 -4.20 14.58 -9.44
C LEU A 61 -4.54 16.07 -9.28
N TRP A 62 -4.45 16.57 -8.04
CA TRP A 62 -4.65 17.97 -7.73
C TRP A 62 -3.69 18.86 -8.51
N TYR A 63 -2.39 18.56 -8.45
CA TYR A 63 -1.37 19.34 -9.13
C TYR A 63 -1.51 19.26 -10.65
N LEU A 64 -1.71 18.08 -11.19
CA LEU A 64 -1.85 17.86 -12.62
C LEU A 64 -3.02 18.65 -13.22
N LYS A 65 -4.13 18.75 -12.48
CA LYS A 65 -5.35 19.44 -12.96
C LYS A 65 -5.34 20.95 -12.71
N ASN A 66 -4.79 21.40 -11.57
CA ASN A 66 -4.95 22.80 -11.13
C ASN A 66 -3.69 23.65 -11.28
N CYS A 67 -2.49 23.04 -11.33
CA CYS A 67 -1.23 23.77 -11.30
C CYS A 67 -0.35 23.54 -12.54
N TYR A 68 -0.40 22.33 -13.10
CA TYR A 68 0.47 22.00 -14.24
C TYR A 68 0.00 22.67 -15.53
N GLN A 69 0.92 23.39 -16.19
CA GLN A 69 0.64 24.17 -17.42
C GLN A 69 1.37 23.61 -18.66
N GLY A 70 2.18 22.56 -18.48
CA GLY A 70 2.96 22.01 -19.58
C GLY A 70 2.19 20.95 -20.39
N ASP A 71 2.82 20.48 -21.47
CA ASP A 71 2.29 19.38 -22.26
C ASP A 71 2.46 18.04 -21.54
N ILE A 72 1.44 17.21 -21.59
CA ILE A 72 1.51 15.84 -21.11
C ILE A 72 2.29 15.01 -22.12
N PRO A 73 3.39 14.34 -21.72
CA PRO A 73 4.19 13.56 -22.64
C PRO A 73 3.37 12.37 -23.20
N THR A 74 3.70 11.99 -24.43
CA THR A 74 3.07 10.84 -25.11
C THR A 74 3.74 9.50 -24.77
N SER A 75 4.88 9.53 -24.07
CA SER A 75 5.63 8.34 -23.66
C SER A 75 6.22 8.54 -22.26
N ASN A 76 6.56 7.43 -21.56
CA ASN A 76 7.11 7.45 -20.20
C ASN A 76 6.24 8.23 -19.19
N GLN A 77 4.95 8.14 -19.36
CA GLN A 77 3.96 8.88 -18.55
C GLN A 77 4.00 8.47 -17.07
N GLY A 78 4.38 7.23 -16.75
CA GLY A 78 4.57 6.80 -15.36
C GLY A 78 5.71 7.53 -14.65
N THR A 79 6.84 7.72 -15.32
CA THR A 79 7.97 8.53 -14.81
C THR A 79 7.57 10.01 -14.68
N PHE A 80 6.83 10.52 -15.66
CA PHE A 80 6.28 11.87 -15.60
C PHE A 80 5.40 12.08 -14.35
N LEU A 81 4.56 11.11 -13.97
CA LEU A 81 3.77 11.20 -12.74
C LEU A 81 4.63 11.28 -11.48
N GLY A 82 5.79 10.62 -11.44
CA GLY A 82 6.75 10.78 -10.35
C GLY A 82 7.20 12.23 -10.19
N LYS A 83 7.50 12.92 -11.29
CA LYS A 83 7.82 14.35 -11.30
C LYS A 83 6.63 15.21 -10.83
N ILE A 84 5.43 14.94 -11.32
CA ILE A 84 4.19 15.61 -10.88
C ILE A 84 3.99 15.46 -9.37
N TYR A 85 4.24 14.29 -8.81
CA TYR A 85 4.15 14.07 -7.38
C TYR A 85 5.17 14.90 -6.58
N GLN A 86 6.40 15.04 -7.05
CA GLN A 86 7.42 15.87 -6.42
C GLN A 86 7.02 17.35 -6.45
N GLU A 87 6.62 17.86 -7.62
CA GLU A 87 6.18 19.25 -7.80
C GLU A 87 4.92 19.55 -6.96
N ALA A 88 3.98 18.61 -6.86
CA ALA A 88 2.82 18.74 -5.98
C ALA A 88 3.20 18.92 -4.51
N ASN A 89 4.14 18.10 -4.00
CA ASN A 89 4.59 18.24 -2.62
C ASN A 89 5.33 19.57 -2.41
N GLN A 90 6.23 19.97 -3.32
CA GLN A 90 6.94 21.24 -3.23
C GLN A 90 5.96 22.42 -3.18
N THR A 91 4.95 22.41 -4.04
CA THR A 91 3.93 23.47 -4.09
C THR A 91 3.12 23.53 -2.80
N LEU A 92 2.65 22.39 -2.29
CA LEU A 92 1.88 22.32 -1.05
C LEU A 92 2.71 22.68 0.19
N ASP A 93 3.96 22.24 0.24
CA ASP A 93 4.86 22.48 1.38
C ASP A 93 5.38 23.95 1.41
N SER A 94 5.52 24.60 0.26
CA SER A 94 5.98 25.97 0.13
C SER A 94 4.87 27.04 0.32
N GLU A 95 3.60 26.67 0.29
CA GLU A 95 2.49 27.59 0.47
C GLU A 95 2.55 28.21 1.87
N GLN A 96 2.50 29.53 1.97
CA GLN A 96 2.56 30.27 3.24
C GLN A 96 1.20 30.88 3.64
N ASP A 97 0.33 31.14 2.66
CA ASP A 97 -0.98 31.70 2.90
C ASP A 97 -1.91 30.68 3.57
N LEU A 98 -2.43 31.02 4.74
CA LEU A 98 -3.28 30.13 5.54
C LEU A 98 -4.60 29.78 4.83
N GLY A 99 -5.18 30.75 4.11
CA GLY A 99 -6.42 30.55 3.37
C GLY A 99 -6.22 29.56 2.21
N ARG A 100 -5.09 29.70 1.49
CA ARG A 100 -4.74 28.75 0.42
C ARG A 100 -4.41 27.37 0.96
N LYS A 101 -3.72 27.28 2.10
CA LYS A 101 -3.46 25.98 2.75
C LYS A 101 -4.76 25.24 3.07
N GLU A 102 -5.75 25.93 3.65
CA GLU A 102 -7.02 25.32 3.98
C GLU A 102 -7.79 24.93 2.72
N ASN A 103 -7.85 25.80 1.71
CA ASN A 103 -8.47 25.48 0.42
C ASN A 103 -7.80 24.26 -0.25
N ASN A 104 -6.47 24.18 -0.25
CA ASN A 104 -5.76 23.04 -0.80
C ASN A 104 -6.11 21.73 -0.07
N LYS A 105 -6.22 21.77 1.26
CA LYS A 105 -6.63 20.64 2.09
C LYS A 105 -8.05 20.19 1.78
N GLU A 106 -8.98 21.13 1.62
CA GLU A 106 -10.37 20.85 1.23
C GLU A 106 -10.42 20.19 -0.15
N GLN A 107 -9.66 20.70 -1.13
CA GLN A 107 -9.58 20.11 -2.46
C GLN A 107 -9.01 18.69 -2.43
N LEU A 108 -7.95 18.43 -1.68
CA LEU A 108 -7.39 17.09 -1.53
C LEU A 108 -8.40 16.14 -0.88
N THR A 109 -9.17 16.61 0.10
CA THR A 109 -10.23 15.83 0.74
C THR A 109 -11.35 15.50 -0.25
N LEU A 110 -11.74 16.47 -1.10
CA LEU A 110 -12.73 16.25 -2.17
C LEU A 110 -12.23 15.17 -3.16
N ILE A 111 -10.97 15.27 -3.58
CA ILE A 111 -10.38 14.28 -4.50
C ILE A 111 -10.46 12.87 -3.88
N LEU A 112 -10.04 12.72 -2.63
CA LEU A 112 -10.11 11.42 -1.94
C LEU A 112 -11.53 10.87 -1.90
N LYS A 113 -12.54 11.73 -1.66
CA LYS A 113 -13.94 11.33 -1.69
C LYS A 113 -14.42 10.88 -3.08
N GLU A 114 -14.05 11.59 -4.15
CA GLU A 114 -14.37 11.16 -5.52
C GLU A 114 -13.77 9.79 -5.85
N LEU A 115 -12.50 9.55 -5.42
CA LEU A 115 -11.86 8.25 -5.60
C LEU A 115 -12.58 7.14 -4.84
N GLU A 116 -12.99 7.39 -3.60
CA GLU A 116 -13.72 6.44 -2.76
C GLU A 116 -15.13 6.15 -3.30
N GLN A 117 -15.80 7.16 -3.83
CA GLN A 117 -17.14 7.04 -4.44
C GLN A 117 -17.12 6.37 -5.82
N GLY A 118 -15.97 6.38 -6.49
CA GLY A 118 -15.81 5.80 -7.83
C GLY A 118 -16.46 6.65 -8.93
N GLU A 119 -16.61 7.96 -8.71
CA GLU A 119 -17.24 8.89 -9.66
C GLU A 119 -16.59 10.29 -9.60
N GLY A 120 -16.88 11.12 -10.58
CA GLY A 120 -16.39 12.48 -10.67
C GLY A 120 -15.23 12.64 -11.66
N GLU A 121 -14.77 13.89 -11.81
CA GLU A 121 -13.72 14.22 -12.77
C GLU A 121 -12.33 13.72 -12.32
N TYR A 122 -12.06 13.79 -11.03
CA TYR A 122 -10.81 13.27 -10.48
C TYR A 122 -10.75 11.74 -10.53
N PHE A 123 -11.87 11.05 -10.36
CA PHE A 123 -11.93 9.61 -10.57
C PHE A 123 -11.60 9.22 -12.02
N LYS A 124 -12.14 9.91 -13.01
CA LYS A 124 -11.79 9.70 -14.43
C LYS A 124 -10.31 9.98 -14.71
N LEU A 125 -9.78 11.06 -14.11
CA LEU A 125 -8.36 11.39 -14.24
C LEU A 125 -7.48 10.32 -13.58
N TRP A 126 -7.88 9.82 -12.40
CA TRP A 126 -7.24 8.71 -11.72
C TRP A 126 -7.19 7.45 -12.58
N GLN A 127 -8.30 7.03 -13.16
CA GLN A 127 -8.34 5.86 -14.04
C GLN A 127 -7.28 5.99 -15.15
N LYS A 128 -7.21 7.13 -15.80
CA LYS A 128 -6.24 7.40 -16.87
C LYS A 128 -4.80 7.39 -16.36
N THR A 129 -4.52 8.09 -15.28
CA THR A 129 -3.14 8.24 -14.75
C THR A 129 -2.67 6.98 -14.04
N ARG A 130 -3.58 6.19 -13.47
CA ARG A 130 -3.29 4.87 -12.94
C ARG A 130 -2.70 3.96 -14.03
N GLU A 131 -3.29 3.94 -15.23
CA GLU A 131 -2.76 3.13 -16.34
C GLU A 131 -1.33 3.53 -16.72
N TRP A 132 -0.96 4.80 -16.65
CA TRP A 132 0.42 5.24 -16.89
C TRP A 132 1.41 4.66 -15.88
N SER A 133 1.01 4.58 -14.61
CA SER A 133 1.81 3.91 -13.58
C SER A 133 1.90 2.40 -13.82
N LEU A 134 0.80 1.78 -14.26
CA LEU A 134 0.78 0.35 -14.56
C LEU A 134 1.70 -0.01 -15.74
N GLU A 135 1.74 0.82 -16.77
CA GLU A 135 2.68 0.64 -17.87
C GLU A 135 4.14 0.68 -17.40
N LEU A 136 4.47 1.62 -16.49
CA LEU A 136 5.79 1.69 -15.88
C LEU A 136 6.11 0.41 -15.09
N PHE A 137 5.17 -0.07 -14.27
CA PHE A 137 5.36 -1.29 -13.49
C PHE A 137 5.55 -2.51 -14.38
N LYS A 138 4.68 -2.71 -15.36
CA LYS A 138 4.76 -3.82 -16.32
C LYS A 138 6.07 -3.80 -17.10
N LYS A 139 6.53 -2.61 -17.54
CA LYS A 139 7.81 -2.44 -18.22
C LYS A 139 8.99 -2.85 -17.32
N SER A 140 8.97 -2.43 -16.06
CA SER A 140 10.01 -2.74 -15.07
C SER A 140 10.02 -4.24 -14.73
N TYR A 141 8.85 -4.85 -14.58
CA TYR A 141 8.72 -6.29 -14.31
C TYR A 141 9.16 -7.14 -15.51
N HIS A 142 8.78 -6.74 -16.72
CA HIS A 142 9.25 -7.40 -17.93
C HIS A 142 10.78 -7.34 -18.06
N TRP A 143 11.38 -6.15 -17.83
CA TRP A 143 12.83 -5.99 -17.86
C TRP A 143 13.54 -6.87 -16.81
N SER A 144 12.99 -6.97 -15.61
CA SER A 144 13.54 -7.81 -14.53
C SER A 144 13.12 -9.28 -14.62
N ARG A 145 12.35 -9.67 -15.63
CA ARG A 145 11.83 -11.03 -15.82
C ARG A 145 11.03 -11.54 -14.62
N VAL A 146 10.23 -10.66 -14.03
CA VAL A 146 9.35 -10.97 -12.90
C VAL A 146 7.91 -10.98 -13.38
N GLU A 147 7.19 -12.03 -13.01
CA GLU A 147 5.76 -12.18 -13.26
C GLU A 147 5.04 -12.44 -11.95
N PHE A 148 3.86 -11.83 -11.78
CA PHE A 148 2.99 -12.05 -10.65
C PHE A 148 1.77 -12.86 -11.07
N ASP A 149 1.44 -13.86 -10.25
CA ASP A 149 0.27 -14.72 -10.47
C ASP A 149 -1.04 -13.96 -10.14
N ARG A 150 -0.99 -13.02 -9.19
CA ARG A 150 -2.15 -12.22 -8.78
C ARG A 150 -1.71 -10.80 -8.39
N TRP A 151 -2.49 -9.81 -8.80
CA TRP A 151 -2.39 -8.42 -8.38
C TRP A 151 -3.58 -8.10 -7.49
N TYR A 152 -3.35 -7.64 -6.28
CA TYR A 152 -4.34 -7.04 -5.41
C TYR A 152 -4.17 -5.53 -5.45
N TRP A 153 -5.24 -4.78 -5.22
CA TRP A 153 -5.19 -3.33 -5.29
C TRP A 153 -5.66 -2.70 -3.99
N GLU A 154 -5.00 -1.63 -3.55
CA GLU A 154 -5.39 -0.93 -2.34
C GLU A 154 -6.82 -0.36 -2.48
N SER A 155 -7.20 0.13 -3.66
CA SER A 155 -8.55 0.62 -3.99
C SER A 155 -9.63 -0.47 -3.84
N GLU A 156 -9.32 -1.73 -4.10
CA GLU A 156 -10.26 -2.84 -3.92
C GLU A 156 -10.54 -3.15 -2.46
N MET A 157 -9.60 -2.78 -1.56
CA MET A 157 -9.69 -3.05 -0.12
C MET A 157 -10.35 -1.92 0.69
N ASP A 158 -10.54 -0.73 0.13
CA ASP A 158 -11.05 0.42 0.87
C ASP A 158 -12.38 0.10 1.57
N ARG A 159 -13.41 -0.15 0.80
CA ARG A 159 -14.75 -0.41 1.32
C ARG A 159 -14.87 -1.75 2.05
N PRO A 160 -14.41 -2.89 1.51
CA PRO A 160 -14.50 -4.18 2.19
C PRO A 160 -13.81 -4.19 3.56
N SER A 161 -12.68 -3.48 3.71
CA SER A 161 -11.95 -3.43 4.97
C SER A 161 -12.72 -2.67 6.06
N ILE A 162 -13.38 -1.58 5.71
CA ILE A 162 -14.21 -0.81 6.65
C ILE A 162 -15.44 -1.63 7.06
N GLU A 163 -16.12 -2.26 6.11
CA GLU A 163 -17.27 -3.13 6.37
C GLU A 163 -16.89 -4.30 7.29
N MET A 164 -15.74 -4.92 7.06
CA MET A 164 -15.17 -5.97 7.91
C MET A 164 -14.96 -5.46 9.34
N ALA A 165 -14.28 -4.32 9.52
CA ALA A 165 -13.99 -3.77 10.84
C ALA A 165 -15.27 -3.37 11.60
N LEU A 166 -16.24 -2.76 10.92
CA LEU A 166 -17.54 -2.42 11.51
C LEU A 166 -18.32 -3.67 11.97
N ASN A 167 -18.27 -4.74 11.18
CA ASN A 167 -18.91 -6.01 11.54
C ASN A 167 -18.30 -6.61 12.82
N TYR A 168 -16.96 -6.65 12.92
CA TYR A 168 -16.30 -7.12 14.17
C TYR A 168 -16.55 -6.20 15.36
N TYR A 169 -16.70 -4.90 15.14
CA TYR A 169 -17.09 -3.96 16.18
C TYR A 169 -18.52 -4.23 16.66
N GLN A 170 -19.48 -4.48 15.78
CA GLN A 170 -20.86 -4.84 16.14
C GLN A 170 -20.94 -6.16 16.90
N GLN A 171 -20.04 -7.11 16.63
CA GLN A 171 -19.92 -8.37 17.36
C GLN A 171 -19.24 -8.23 18.74
N GLY A 172 -18.75 -7.02 19.09
CA GLY A 172 -18.06 -6.76 20.35
C GLY A 172 -16.63 -7.29 20.42
N VAL A 173 -16.03 -7.66 19.26
CA VAL A 173 -14.64 -8.13 19.17
C VAL A 173 -13.66 -6.95 19.07
N LEU A 174 -14.02 -5.94 18.31
CA LEU A 174 -13.32 -4.66 18.29
C LEU A 174 -13.96 -3.70 19.30
N ILE A 175 -13.18 -2.76 19.81
CA ILE A 175 -13.64 -1.75 20.76
C ILE A 175 -13.52 -0.35 20.19
N LYS A 176 -14.22 0.60 20.80
CA LYS A 176 -14.12 2.01 20.50
C LYS A 176 -13.33 2.73 21.59
N ASP A 177 -12.24 3.41 21.21
CA ASP A 177 -11.45 4.24 22.09
C ASP A 177 -11.27 5.63 21.46
N GLN A 178 -11.57 6.69 22.22
CA GLN A 178 -11.51 8.09 21.78
C GLN A 178 -12.17 8.35 20.40
N GLY A 179 -13.25 7.63 20.11
CA GLY A 179 -13.97 7.74 18.84
C GLY A 179 -13.46 6.83 17.73
N ALA A 180 -12.25 6.29 17.83
CA ALA A 180 -11.68 5.35 16.87
C ALA A 180 -12.06 3.91 17.20
N ILE A 181 -12.17 3.06 16.18
CA ILE A 181 -12.45 1.61 16.33
C ILE A 181 -11.15 0.84 16.08
N GLY A 182 -10.85 -0.13 16.93
CA GLY A 182 -9.65 -0.95 16.81
C GLY A 182 -9.60 -2.11 17.78
N MET A 183 -8.42 -2.73 17.86
CA MET A 183 -8.12 -3.84 18.77
C MET A 183 -7.15 -3.37 19.86
N ASP A 184 -7.51 -3.59 21.11
CA ASP A 184 -6.60 -3.39 22.25
C ASP A 184 -5.64 -4.59 22.35
N LEU A 185 -4.37 -4.34 22.08
CA LEU A 185 -3.28 -5.31 22.15
C LEU A 185 -2.29 -4.98 23.29
N SER A 186 -2.64 -4.09 24.21
CA SER A 186 -1.78 -3.66 25.32
C SER A 186 -1.52 -4.75 26.36
N LYS A 187 -2.35 -5.78 26.38
CA LYS A 187 -2.26 -6.91 27.34
C LYS A 187 -1.53 -8.14 26.79
N GLU A 188 -0.99 -8.05 25.59
CA GLU A 188 -0.21 -9.12 24.99
C GLU A 188 1.19 -9.21 25.65
N GLU A 189 1.90 -10.34 25.49
CA GLU A 189 3.26 -10.53 26.03
C GLU A 189 4.20 -9.40 25.60
N GLN A 190 4.06 -8.96 24.36
CA GLN A 190 4.65 -7.74 23.83
C GLN A 190 3.55 -6.69 23.75
N ASP A 191 3.72 -5.59 24.48
CA ASP A 191 2.78 -4.46 24.39
C ASP A 191 2.77 -3.87 22.97
N LEU A 192 1.72 -4.20 22.21
CA LEU A 192 1.50 -3.71 20.86
C LEU A 192 0.55 -2.51 20.83
N GLY A 193 0.09 -2.03 22.00
CA GLY A 193 -0.78 -0.89 22.13
C GLY A 193 -2.17 -1.09 21.51
N PHE A 194 -2.76 0.00 21.04
CA PHE A 194 -4.06 0.00 20.37
C PHE A 194 -3.87 -0.04 18.84
N CYS A 195 -4.24 -1.14 18.21
CA CYS A 195 -4.25 -1.25 16.75
C CYS A 195 -5.50 -0.57 16.20
N MET A 196 -5.38 0.70 15.84
CA MET A 196 -6.47 1.48 15.26
C MET A 196 -6.78 1.02 13.84
N LEU A 197 -8.04 0.73 13.56
CA LEU A 197 -8.53 0.30 12.24
C LEU A 197 -9.35 1.39 11.56
N ILE A 198 -10.28 2.01 12.27
CA ILE A 198 -11.12 3.09 11.75
C ILE A 198 -10.93 4.31 12.67
N LYS A 199 -10.61 5.46 12.05
CA LYS A 199 -10.52 6.74 12.78
C LYS A 199 -11.89 7.23 13.22
N SER A 200 -11.89 8.25 14.07
CA SER A 200 -13.10 8.91 14.55
C SER A 200 -13.94 9.58 13.44
N ASP A 201 -13.33 9.91 12.30
CA ASP A 201 -14.00 10.45 11.11
C ASP A 201 -14.57 9.36 10.18
N GLY A 202 -14.41 8.08 10.52
CA GLY A 202 -14.91 6.93 9.77
C GLY A 202 -13.95 6.41 8.70
N THR A 203 -12.80 7.04 8.49
CA THR A 203 -11.80 6.57 7.51
C THR A 203 -11.03 5.36 8.01
N GLY A 204 -10.84 4.37 7.13
CA GLY A 204 -9.99 3.21 7.38
C GLY A 204 -8.50 3.55 7.33
N LEU A 205 -7.71 2.79 8.07
CA LEU A 205 -6.24 2.88 8.09
C LEU A 205 -5.60 1.74 7.28
N TYR A 206 -4.28 1.82 7.07
CA TYR A 206 -3.54 0.76 6.37
C TYR A 206 -3.71 -0.61 7.03
N ALA A 207 -3.68 -0.68 8.37
CA ALA A 207 -3.88 -1.93 9.10
C ALA A 207 -5.23 -2.59 8.77
N THR A 208 -6.29 -1.82 8.56
CA THR A 208 -7.62 -2.33 8.21
C THR A 208 -7.61 -3.03 6.88
N LYS A 209 -6.98 -2.41 5.88
CA LYS A 209 -6.84 -2.96 4.53
C LYS A 209 -5.96 -4.21 4.52
N ASP A 210 -4.85 -4.19 5.25
CA ASP A 210 -3.92 -5.32 5.34
C ASP A 210 -4.57 -6.54 6.02
N ILE A 211 -5.38 -6.32 7.05
CA ILE A 211 -6.16 -7.38 7.71
C ILE A 211 -7.19 -7.98 6.74
N ALA A 212 -7.98 -7.14 6.07
CA ALA A 212 -8.98 -7.59 5.12
C ALA A 212 -8.34 -8.37 3.96
N LEU A 213 -7.25 -7.85 3.40
CA LEU A 213 -6.50 -8.51 2.33
C LEU A 213 -5.89 -9.85 2.79
N ALA A 214 -5.36 -9.93 4.02
CA ALA A 214 -4.83 -11.18 4.54
C ALA A 214 -5.93 -12.25 4.66
N MET A 215 -7.12 -11.86 5.10
CA MET A 215 -8.29 -12.77 5.14
C MET A 215 -8.68 -13.23 3.75
N GLU A 216 -8.76 -12.31 2.77
CA GLU A 216 -9.11 -12.64 1.38
C GLU A 216 -8.11 -13.62 0.77
N LYS A 217 -6.81 -13.36 0.88
CA LYS A 217 -5.75 -14.25 0.38
C LYS A 217 -5.83 -15.66 0.94
N LEU A 218 -6.05 -15.78 2.24
CA LEU A 218 -6.12 -17.06 2.93
C LEU A 218 -7.44 -17.80 2.67
N GLN A 219 -8.49 -17.10 2.24
CA GLN A 219 -9.74 -17.67 1.76
C GLN A 219 -9.67 -18.06 0.28
N GLU A 220 -9.07 -17.22 -0.57
CA GLU A 220 -8.90 -17.46 -2.01
C GLU A 220 -7.97 -18.65 -2.28
N TYR A 221 -6.92 -18.80 -1.47
CA TYR A 221 -5.92 -19.84 -1.61
C TYR A 221 -5.79 -20.69 -0.34
N GLN A 222 -5.64 -22.02 -0.55
CA GLN A 222 -5.29 -22.94 0.53
C GLN A 222 -3.78 -22.87 0.80
N LEU A 223 -3.35 -21.87 1.54
CA LEU A 223 -1.93 -21.60 1.82
C LEU A 223 -1.44 -22.38 3.05
N ASP A 224 -0.19 -22.82 3.00
CA ASP A 224 0.59 -23.26 4.16
C ASP A 224 1.34 -22.08 4.80
N SER A 225 1.73 -21.10 3.98
CA SER A 225 2.38 -19.87 4.43
C SER A 225 1.98 -18.68 3.56
N ASN A 226 1.75 -17.52 4.19
CA ASN A 226 1.51 -16.22 3.56
C ASN A 226 2.62 -15.25 4.00
N LEU A 227 3.57 -15.01 3.11
CA LEU A 227 4.81 -14.30 3.38
C LEU A 227 4.75 -12.89 2.82
N TYR A 228 5.11 -11.91 3.64
CA TYR A 228 5.17 -10.48 3.28
C TYR A 228 6.63 -10.02 3.28
N LEU A 229 7.18 -9.79 2.10
CA LEU A 229 8.54 -9.27 1.94
C LEU A 229 8.53 -7.75 1.95
N VAL A 230 8.76 -7.17 3.12
CA VAL A 230 8.69 -5.72 3.35
C VAL A 230 9.85 -5.28 4.25
N ASP A 231 10.30 -4.04 4.12
CA ASP A 231 11.42 -3.54 4.92
C ASP A 231 11.12 -3.55 6.44
N LYS A 232 12.18 -3.61 7.24
CA LYS A 232 12.10 -3.78 8.71
C LYS A 232 11.37 -2.66 9.44
N ARG A 233 11.23 -1.46 8.86
CA ARG A 233 10.51 -0.34 9.47
C ARG A 233 9.03 -0.64 9.64
N GLN A 234 8.50 -1.59 8.87
CA GLN A 234 7.11 -2.04 8.95
C GLN A 234 6.90 -3.21 9.94
N ALA A 235 7.96 -3.65 10.66
CA ALA A 235 7.87 -4.82 11.54
C ALA A 235 6.79 -4.66 12.63
N PHE A 236 6.72 -3.50 13.28
CA PHE A 236 5.71 -3.24 14.31
C PHE A 236 4.29 -3.24 13.73
N HIS A 237 4.10 -2.65 12.56
CA HIS A 237 2.81 -2.68 11.85
C HIS A 237 2.36 -4.13 11.59
N PHE A 238 3.22 -5.00 11.06
CA PHE A 238 2.86 -6.39 10.80
C PHE A 238 2.62 -7.19 12.09
N GLN A 239 3.32 -6.89 13.18
CA GLN A 239 3.02 -7.49 14.48
C GLN A 239 1.60 -7.15 14.94
N GLN A 240 1.18 -5.89 14.83
CA GLN A 240 -0.19 -5.47 15.12
C GLN A 240 -1.21 -6.14 14.20
N VAL A 241 -0.96 -6.17 12.89
CA VAL A 241 -1.86 -6.78 11.90
C VAL A 241 -2.07 -8.26 12.18
N PHE A 242 -0.99 -9.03 12.35
CA PHE A 242 -1.09 -10.48 12.56
C PHE A 242 -1.70 -10.83 13.91
N LYS A 243 -1.39 -10.04 14.95
CA LYS A 243 -2.00 -10.23 16.26
C LYS A 243 -3.49 -9.88 16.26
N THR A 244 -3.86 -8.83 15.54
CA THR A 244 -5.27 -8.49 15.36
C THR A 244 -6.02 -9.61 14.62
N LEU A 245 -5.47 -10.16 13.54
CA LEU A 245 -6.05 -11.32 12.84
C LEU A 245 -6.29 -12.51 13.78
N GLU A 246 -5.34 -12.81 14.65
CA GLU A 246 -5.47 -13.88 15.67
C GLU A 246 -6.62 -13.57 16.63
N LYS A 247 -6.69 -12.33 17.15
CA LYS A 247 -7.75 -11.88 18.08
C LYS A 247 -9.14 -11.81 17.45
N LEU A 248 -9.21 -11.56 16.16
CA LEU A 248 -10.46 -11.66 15.39
C LEU A 248 -10.95 -13.12 15.22
N GLY A 249 -10.19 -14.09 15.73
CA GLY A 249 -10.52 -15.52 15.65
C GLY A 249 -10.19 -16.15 14.30
N PHE A 250 -9.36 -15.50 13.49
CA PHE A 250 -8.97 -16.01 12.19
C PHE A 250 -7.92 -17.12 12.34
N LYS A 251 -8.37 -18.37 12.25
CA LYS A 251 -7.56 -19.57 12.55
C LYS A 251 -6.25 -19.68 11.75
N GLN A 252 -6.18 -19.03 10.59
CA GLN A 252 -5.03 -19.08 9.68
C GLN A 252 -4.06 -17.92 9.91
N ALA A 253 -4.26 -17.08 10.92
CA ALA A 253 -3.38 -15.95 11.24
C ALA A 253 -1.91 -16.38 11.44
N ASN A 254 -1.69 -17.58 12.01
CA ASN A 254 -0.38 -18.16 12.23
C ASN A 254 0.40 -18.51 10.95
N LYS A 255 -0.24 -18.46 9.79
CA LYS A 255 0.40 -18.66 8.47
C LYS A 255 1.03 -17.37 7.93
N CYS A 256 0.65 -16.20 8.48
CA CYS A 256 1.17 -14.91 8.05
C CYS A 256 2.54 -14.65 8.71
N ARG A 257 3.52 -14.26 7.90
CA ARG A 257 4.89 -13.97 8.35
C ARG A 257 5.47 -12.78 7.60
N HIS A 258 6.08 -11.86 8.34
CA HIS A 258 6.86 -10.77 7.79
C HIS A 258 8.30 -11.21 7.54
N LEU A 259 8.74 -11.16 6.30
CA LEU A 259 10.14 -11.33 5.90
C LEU A 259 10.78 -9.95 5.81
N ALA A 260 11.40 -9.53 6.91
CA ALA A 260 12.00 -8.21 7.02
C ALA A 260 13.39 -8.17 6.36
N TYR A 261 13.68 -7.07 5.68
CA TYR A 261 15.01 -6.76 5.17
C TYR A 261 15.36 -5.29 5.43
N ASP A 262 16.65 -4.96 5.40
CA ASP A 262 17.11 -3.58 5.52
C ASP A 262 16.87 -2.82 4.22
N PHE A 263 16.33 -1.60 4.32
CA PHE A 263 16.11 -0.74 3.17
C PHE A 263 17.43 -0.16 2.62
N VAL A 264 17.38 0.32 1.39
CA VAL A 264 18.55 0.96 0.75
C VAL A 264 18.61 2.42 1.19
N GLU A 265 19.77 2.82 1.68
CA GLU A 265 20.07 4.20 2.04
C GLU A 265 21.11 4.78 1.09
N LEU A 266 21.04 6.09 0.86
CA LEU A 266 22.10 6.86 0.27
C LEU A 266 23.14 7.23 1.33
N PRO A 267 24.38 7.58 0.97
CA PRO A 267 25.38 8.08 1.93
C PRO A 267 24.86 9.27 2.77
N GLU A 268 23.98 10.08 2.18
CA GLU A 268 23.37 11.27 2.79
C GLU A 268 22.11 10.95 3.62
N GLY A 269 21.65 9.70 3.64
CA GLY A 269 20.48 9.27 4.37
C GLY A 269 19.41 8.56 3.54
N PRO A 270 18.19 8.39 4.06
CA PRO A 270 17.13 7.63 3.39
C PRO A 270 16.64 8.31 2.12
N MET A 271 16.35 7.50 1.10
CA MET A 271 15.69 7.97 -0.12
C MET A 271 14.27 8.43 0.16
N SER A 272 13.84 9.49 -0.52
CA SER A 272 12.48 10.04 -0.43
C SER A 272 11.96 10.47 -1.81
N SER A 273 10.97 9.76 -2.31
CA SER A 273 10.26 10.16 -3.55
C SER A 273 9.56 11.51 -3.41
N ARG A 274 9.18 11.91 -2.20
CA ARG A 274 8.59 13.23 -1.91
C ARG A 274 9.59 14.35 -2.12
N ALA A 275 10.83 14.16 -1.67
CA ALA A 275 11.91 15.14 -1.79
C ALA A 275 12.68 15.04 -3.11
N GLY A 276 12.45 14.00 -3.90
CA GLY A 276 13.14 13.76 -5.16
C GLY A 276 14.59 13.25 -5.02
N ASN A 277 15.04 12.92 -3.81
CA ASN A 277 16.37 12.33 -3.58
C ASN A 277 16.31 10.80 -3.69
N ILE A 278 16.09 10.32 -4.86
CA ILE A 278 16.06 8.88 -5.19
C ILE A 278 17.10 8.55 -6.25
N VAL A 279 17.51 7.28 -6.30
CA VAL A 279 18.22 6.69 -7.42
C VAL A 279 17.19 5.91 -8.24
N PRO A 280 16.84 6.42 -9.42
CA PRO A 280 15.79 5.84 -10.25
C PRO A 280 16.20 4.49 -10.88
#